data_b2b6abec655b075069236c4c7d32ef48
#
_entry.id   b2b6abec655b075069236c4c7d32ef48
#
_cell.length_a   1.000
_cell.length_b   1.000
_cell.length_c   1.000
_cell.angle_alpha   90.00
_cell.angle_beta   90.00
_cell.angle_gamma   90.00
#
_symmetry.space_group_name_H-M   'P 1'
#
loop_
_entity.id
_entity.type
_entity.pdbx_description
1 polymer ?
#
loop_
_entity_poly.entity_id
_entity_poly.type
_entity_poly.pdbx_seq_one_letter_code
_entity_poly.pdbx_strand_id
1 'polypeptide(L)'
;MNKVFYFKTLAEAWRTLKPWGIIIALFFLLRYTGALSGISYLTNSALLKTGMMDIQPEAPIIAKKFDYNFSLRDLSGNTIDVSEFKGKTIFLNIWATWCGPCRVEMPSIQNLYSKVNQDNIVFVMLSVDRRED
;
A
#
# COMPACT_ATOMS: atom_id res chain seq x y z
N MET A 1 -55.51 18.14 -18.68
CA MET A 1 -54.37 18.77 -19.31
C MET A 1 -53.02 18.47 -18.62
N ASN A 2 -52.97 17.70 -17.52
CA ASN A 2 -51.77 17.51 -16.71
C ASN A 2 -50.95 16.22 -16.98
N LYS A 3 -51.50 15.20 -17.66
CA LYS A 3 -50.80 13.93 -17.89
C LYS A 3 -49.69 14.03 -18.95
N VAL A 4 -49.84 14.86 -19.97
CA VAL A 4 -48.86 15.01 -21.04
C VAL A 4 -47.59 15.75 -20.56
N PHE A 5 -47.78 16.70 -19.64
CA PHE A 5 -46.63 17.44 -19.08
C PHE A 5 -45.80 16.57 -18.12
N TYR A 6 -46.44 15.70 -17.36
CA TYR A 6 -45.77 14.77 -16.45
C TYR A 6 -44.96 13.71 -17.20
N PHE A 7 -45.47 13.20 -18.32
CA PHE A 7 -44.71 12.24 -19.17
C PHE A 7 -43.51 12.88 -19.85
N LYS A 8 -43.56 14.13 -20.27
CA LYS A 8 -42.46 14.85 -20.86
C LYS A 8 -41.29 15.06 -19.86
N THR A 9 -41.63 15.45 -18.63
CA THR A 9 -40.66 15.65 -17.55
C THR A 9 -39.99 14.34 -17.10
N LEU A 10 -40.75 13.23 -17.06
CA LEU A 10 -40.24 11.91 -16.73
C LEU A 10 -39.26 11.38 -17.82
N ALA A 11 -39.60 11.58 -19.09
CA ALA A 11 -38.73 11.17 -20.21
C ALA A 11 -37.43 11.99 -20.25
N GLU A 12 -37.49 13.27 -19.95
CA GLU A 12 -36.31 14.12 -19.84
C GLU A 12 -35.49 13.78 -18.62
N ALA A 13 -36.09 13.53 -17.47
CA ALA A 13 -35.41 13.06 -16.28
C ALA A 13 -34.72 11.68 -16.51
N TRP A 14 -35.40 10.78 -17.23
CA TRP A 14 -34.85 9.48 -17.61
C TRP A 14 -33.63 9.60 -18.54
N ARG A 15 -33.67 10.56 -19.48
CA ARG A 15 -32.51 10.83 -20.38
C ARG A 15 -31.31 11.39 -19.63
N THR A 16 -31.51 12.21 -18.61
CA THR A 16 -30.43 12.78 -17.78
C THR A 16 -29.90 11.79 -16.75
N LEU A 17 -30.72 10.87 -16.24
CA LEU A 17 -30.34 9.88 -15.25
C LEU A 17 -29.62 8.65 -15.83
N LYS A 18 -29.90 8.29 -17.11
CA LYS A 18 -29.27 7.16 -17.78
C LYS A 18 -27.73 7.19 -17.72
N PRO A 19 -27.04 8.29 -18.09
CA PRO A 19 -25.59 8.33 -18.06
C PRO A 19 -25.03 8.14 -16.64
N TRP A 20 -25.69 8.69 -15.64
CA TRP A 20 -25.30 8.52 -14.24
C TRP A 20 -25.45 7.08 -13.76
N GLY A 21 -26.54 6.40 -14.16
CA GLY A 21 -26.73 4.97 -13.87
C GLY A 21 -25.63 4.10 -14.47
N ILE A 22 -25.21 4.39 -15.69
CA ILE A 22 -24.13 3.68 -16.37
C ILE A 22 -22.78 3.93 -15.64
N ILE A 23 -22.51 5.17 -15.26
CA ILE A 23 -21.28 5.54 -14.53
C ILE A 23 -21.22 4.81 -13.18
N ILE A 24 -22.34 4.82 -12.43
CA ILE A 24 -22.45 4.12 -11.14
C ILE A 24 -22.25 2.61 -11.33
N ALA A 25 -22.92 2.01 -12.31
CA ALA A 25 -22.79 0.58 -12.62
C ALA A 25 -21.35 0.22 -12.99
N LEU A 26 -20.71 1.04 -13.83
CA LEU A 26 -19.31 0.87 -14.22
C LEU A 26 -18.37 0.99 -13.03
N PHE A 27 -18.62 1.95 -12.13
CA PHE A 27 -17.84 2.12 -10.90
C PHE A 27 -17.93 0.87 -10.01
N PHE A 28 -19.13 0.35 -9.78
CA PHE A 28 -19.32 -0.86 -9.00
C PHE A 28 -18.71 -2.09 -9.67
N LEU A 29 -18.79 -2.20 -11.01
CA LEU A 29 -18.15 -3.27 -11.77
C LEU A 29 -16.63 -3.22 -11.61
N LEU A 30 -16.02 -2.06 -11.79
CA LEU A 30 -14.58 -1.85 -11.62
C LEU A 30 -14.13 -2.15 -10.18
N ARG A 31 -14.95 -1.79 -9.20
CA ARG A 31 -14.67 -2.12 -7.80
C ARG A 31 -14.76 -3.62 -7.53
N TYR A 32 -15.78 -4.27 -8.08
CA TYR A 32 -15.99 -5.71 -7.91
C TYR A 32 -14.89 -6.56 -8.59
N THR A 33 -14.46 -6.15 -9.78
CA THR A 33 -13.38 -6.84 -10.53
C THR A 33 -11.99 -6.56 -9.98
N GLY A 34 -11.84 -5.66 -9.01
CA GLY A 34 -10.53 -5.26 -8.48
C GLY A 34 -9.68 -4.43 -9.44
N ALA A 35 -10.22 -3.99 -10.57
CA ALA A 35 -9.50 -3.20 -11.58
C ALA A 35 -8.97 -1.88 -11.02
N LEU A 36 -9.68 -1.27 -10.06
CA LEU A 36 -9.23 -0.05 -9.38
C LEU A 36 -7.94 -0.28 -8.57
N SER A 37 -7.76 -1.46 -7.96
CA SER A 37 -6.53 -1.79 -7.25
C SER A 37 -5.36 -2.02 -8.21
N GLY A 38 -5.63 -2.55 -9.40
CA GLY A 38 -4.63 -2.70 -10.46
C GLY A 38 -4.14 -1.34 -11.00
N ILE A 39 -5.05 -0.38 -11.19
CA ILE A 39 -4.70 0.97 -11.64
C ILE A 39 -3.83 1.68 -10.60
N SER A 40 -4.17 1.61 -9.31
CA SER A 40 -3.35 2.22 -8.26
C SER A 40 -1.98 1.55 -8.13
N TYR A 41 -1.88 0.24 -8.36
CA TYR A 41 -0.61 -0.47 -8.42
C TYR A 41 0.27 0.04 -9.57
N LEU A 42 -0.30 0.16 -10.78
CA LEU A 42 0.43 0.63 -11.97
C LEU A 42 0.90 2.09 -11.83
N THR A 43 0.03 2.98 -11.31
CA THR A 43 0.40 4.39 -11.09
C THR A 43 1.51 4.54 -10.07
N ASN A 44 1.44 3.84 -8.94
CA ASN A 44 2.49 3.87 -7.93
C ASN A 44 3.81 3.27 -8.46
N SER A 45 3.74 2.17 -9.21
CA SER A 45 4.93 1.59 -9.85
C SER A 45 5.59 2.53 -10.86
N ALA A 46 4.78 3.26 -11.63
CA ALA A 46 5.29 4.24 -12.57
C ALA A 46 5.95 5.43 -11.86
N LEU A 47 5.34 5.95 -10.80
CA LEU A 47 5.88 7.05 -9.99
C LEU A 47 7.22 6.68 -9.33
N LEU A 48 7.34 5.46 -8.79
CA LEU A 48 8.60 4.97 -8.22
C LEU A 48 9.71 4.85 -9.27
N LYS A 49 9.36 4.44 -10.50
CA LYS A 49 10.34 4.33 -11.61
C LYS A 49 10.80 5.67 -12.15
N THR A 50 10.00 6.73 -12.04
CA THR A 50 10.38 8.07 -12.51
C THR A 50 11.34 8.80 -11.56
N GLY A 51 11.61 8.25 -10.37
CA GLY A 51 12.46 8.89 -9.37
C GLY A 51 11.87 10.16 -8.74
N MET A 52 10.60 10.50 -9.05
CA MET A 52 9.92 11.68 -8.49
C MET A 52 9.70 11.59 -6.97
N MET A 53 9.80 10.37 -6.42
CA MET A 53 9.69 10.10 -4.98
C MET A 53 11.07 9.84 -4.33
N ASP A 54 12.15 10.12 -5.03
CA ASP A 54 13.49 9.96 -4.48
C ASP A 54 13.72 11.04 -3.43
N ILE A 55 13.71 10.65 -2.15
CA ILE A 55 13.93 11.53 -1.02
C ILE A 55 15.43 11.72 -0.88
N GLN A 56 15.93 12.89 -1.27
CA GLN A 56 17.32 13.26 -0.96
C GLN A 56 17.42 13.52 0.55
N PRO A 57 18.32 12.87 1.27
CA PRO A 57 18.52 13.13 2.68
C PRO A 57 19.23 14.49 2.86
N GLU A 58 18.47 15.58 2.98
CA GLU A 58 19.00 16.92 3.19
C GLU A 58 19.39 17.24 4.64
N ALA A 59 19.05 16.40 5.60
CA ALA A 59 19.35 16.65 7.00
C ALA A 59 20.41 15.70 7.53
N PRO A 60 21.37 16.19 8.33
CA PRO A 60 22.26 15.32 9.08
C PRO A 60 21.39 14.44 10.00
N ILE A 61 21.42 13.14 9.76
CA ILE A 61 20.76 12.17 10.64
C ILE A 61 21.44 12.30 12.00
N ILE A 62 20.78 12.94 12.95
CA ILE A 62 21.21 12.88 14.36
C ILE A 62 21.01 11.44 14.76
N ALA A 63 22.11 10.68 14.76
CA ALA A 63 22.11 9.28 15.13
C ALA A 63 21.69 9.13 16.59
N LYS A 64 20.39 9.02 16.81
CA LYS A 64 19.85 8.65 18.11
C LYS A 64 20.19 7.19 18.36
N LYS A 65 20.78 6.90 19.52
CA LYS A 65 21.09 5.52 19.90
C LYS A 65 19.82 4.68 19.83
N PHE A 66 19.83 3.64 18.99
CA PHE A 66 18.71 2.73 18.84
C PHE A 66 18.51 1.94 20.13
N ASP A 67 17.27 1.89 20.63
CA ASP A 67 16.92 1.08 21.78
C ASP A 67 16.58 -0.34 21.31
N TYR A 68 17.37 -1.32 21.76
CA TYR A 68 17.18 -2.72 21.42
C TYR A 68 16.31 -3.46 22.45
N ASN A 69 15.75 -2.75 23.44
CA ASN A 69 15.08 -3.36 24.57
C ASN A 69 13.58 -3.63 24.30
N PHE A 70 13.31 -4.34 23.22
CA PHE A 70 11.97 -4.80 22.86
C PHE A 70 12.05 -6.12 22.08
N SER A 71 10.93 -6.82 22.01
CA SER A 71 10.82 -8.07 21.27
C SER A 71 9.79 -7.97 20.16
N LEU A 72 10.01 -8.75 19.09
CA LEU A 72 9.11 -8.96 17.97
C LEU A 72 8.56 -10.39 18.04
N ARG A 73 7.44 -10.61 17.33
CA ARG A 73 6.90 -11.96 17.18
C ARG A 73 6.98 -12.36 15.71
N ASP A 74 7.54 -13.54 15.42
CA ASP A 74 7.59 -14.06 14.06
C ASP A 74 6.23 -14.62 13.61
N LEU A 75 6.17 -15.06 12.33
CA LEU A 75 4.95 -15.64 11.75
C LEU A 75 4.58 -16.99 12.40
N SER A 76 5.52 -17.67 13.02
CA SER A 76 5.31 -18.93 13.75
C SER A 76 4.86 -18.70 15.20
N GLY A 77 4.85 -17.44 15.66
CA GLY A 77 4.48 -17.07 17.02
C GLY A 77 5.65 -17.03 18.01
N ASN A 78 6.89 -17.30 17.57
CA ASN A 78 8.05 -17.22 18.44
C ASN A 78 8.40 -15.77 18.76
N THR A 79 8.92 -15.55 19.95
CA THR A 79 9.42 -14.24 20.36
C THR A 79 10.89 -14.11 19.97
N ILE A 80 11.23 -13.03 19.27
CA ILE A 80 12.58 -12.68 18.85
C ILE A 80 12.99 -11.44 19.63
N ASP A 81 14.08 -11.51 20.38
CA ASP A 81 14.65 -10.36 21.08
C ASP A 81 15.47 -9.54 20.10
N VAL A 82 15.14 -8.25 19.95
CA VAL A 82 15.83 -7.36 19.02
C VAL A 82 17.26 -7.09 19.44
N SER A 83 17.63 -7.36 20.69
CA SER A 83 19.01 -7.31 21.18
C SER A 83 19.93 -8.29 20.47
N GLU A 84 19.42 -9.37 19.87
CA GLU A 84 20.19 -10.32 19.05
C GLU A 84 20.75 -9.69 17.76
N PHE A 85 20.17 -8.56 17.34
CA PHE A 85 20.61 -7.82 16.16
C PHE A 85 21.68 -6.77 16.45
N LYS A 86 22.16 -6.67 17.70
CA LYS A 86 23.24 -5.74 18.07
C LYS A 86 24.47 -5.98 17.25
N GLY A 87 25.06 -4.90 16.73
CA GLY A 87 26.24 -4.94 15.88
C GLY A 87 25.96 -5.19 14.40
N LYS A 88 24.71 -5.47 14.03
CA LYS A 88 24.28 -5.59 12.63
C LYS A 88 23.55 -4.32 12.16
N THR A 89 23.58 -4.07 10.86
CA THR A 89 22.72 -3.07 10.25
C THR A 89 21.30 -3.63 10.15
N ILE A 90 20.32 -2.90 10.64
CA ILE A 90 18.91 -3.31 10.55
C ILE A 90 18.24 -2.54 9.43
N PHE A 91 17.76 -3.26 8.40
CA PHE A 91 16.82 -2.73 7.43
C PHE A 91 15.41 -3.01 7.93
N LEU A 92 14.70 -1.95 8.38
CA LEU A 92 13.34 -2.07 8.90
C LEU A 92 12.34 -1.55 7.86
N ASN A 93 11.44 -2.40 7.40
CA ASN A 93 10.28 -2.03 6.60
C ASN A 93 9.00 -2.29 7.40
N ILE A 94 8.16 -1.27 7.52
CA ILE A 94 6.85 -1.37 8.19
C ILE A 94 5.78 -1.38 7.10
N TRP A 95 4.98 -2.43 7.06
CA TRP A 95 4.01 -2.65 5.99
C TRP A 95 2.70 -3.25 6.49
N ALA A 96 1.70 -3.32 5.61
CA ALA A 96 0.45 -4.00 5.84
C ALA A 96 -0.13 -4.55 4.53
N THR A 97 -1.01 -5.55 4.61
CA THR A 97 -1.64 -6.15 3.43
C THR A 97 -2.55 -5.18 2.67
N TRP A 98 -3.15 -4.22 3.36
CA TRP A 98 -4.00 -3.16 2.80
C TRP A 98 -3.21 -1.96 2.28
N CYS A 99 -1.91 -1.86 2.56
CA CYS A 99 -1.04 -0.77 2.11
C CYS A 99 -0.60 -1.00 0.65
N GLY A 100 -1.28 -0.37 -0.28
CA GLY A 100 -0.98 -0.48 -1.72
C GLY A 100 0.46 -0.11 -2.08
N PRO A 101 0.98 1.08 -1.69
CA PRO A 101 2.37 1.48 -1.94
C PRO A 101 3.39 0.50 -1.35
N CYS A 102 3.17 0.01 -0.12
CA CYS A 102 4.08 -0.95 0.51
C CYS A 102 4.21 -2.25 -0.31
N ARG A 103 3.10 -2.74 -0.86
CA ARG A 103 3.09 -3.93 -1.73
C ARG A 103 3.84 -3.72 -3.04
N VAL A 104 3.80 -2.51 -3.59
CA VAL A 104 4.54 -2.15 -4.81
C VAL A 104 6.05 -2.13 -4.56
N GLU A 105 6.48 -1.77 -3.35
CA GLU A 105 7.89 -1.70 -2.97
C GLU A 105 8.52 -3.09 -2.73
N MET A 106 7.74 -4.11 -2.37
CA MET A 106 8.24 -5.45 -2.01
C MET A 106 9.21 -6.06 -3.04
N PRO A 107 8.96 -6.00 -4.36
CA PRO A 107 9.90 -6.52 -5.35
C PRO A 107 11.26 -5.79 -5.32
N SER A 108 11.26 -4.49 -5.03
CA SER A 108 12.49 -3.70 -4.91
C SER A 108 13.27 -4.08 -3.66
N ILE A 109 12.60 -4.31 -2.54
CA ILE A 109 13.20 -4.81 -1.29
C ILE A 109 13.78 -6.21 -1.51
N GLN A 110 13.06 -7.10 -2.19
CA GLN A 110 13.55 -8.43 -2.53
C GLN A 110 14.82 -8.38 -3.40
N ASN A 111 14.86 -7.46 -4.36
CA ASN A 111 16.04 -7.25 -5.20
C ASN A 111 17.23 -6.68 -4.39
N LEU A 112 16.96 -5.79 -3.44
CA LEU A 112 17.98 -5.30 -2.50
C LEU A 112 18.51 -6.44 -1.64
N TYR A 113 17.63 -7.24 -1.03
CA TYR A 113 17.96 -8.38 -0.19
C TYR A 113 18.91 -9.36 -0.90
N SER A 114 18.65 -9.64 -2.19
CA SER A 114 19.48 -10.55 -2.99
C SER A 114 20.86 -10.01 -3.35
N LYS A 115 21.08 -8.70 -3.23
CA LYS A 115 22.34 -8.02 -3.63
C LYS A 115 23.26 -7.67 -2.46
N VAL A 116 22.74 -7.64 -1.24
CA VAL A 116 23.52 -7.27 -0.06
C VAL A 116 24.10 -8.48 0.65
N ASN A 117 25.22 -8.26 1.34
CA ASN A 117 25.77 -9.29 2.22
C ASN A 117 24.91 -9.42 3.48
N GLN A 118 24.27 -10.57 3.65
CA GLN A 118 23.34 -10.86 4.74
C GLN A 118 24.02 -11.14 6.09
N ASP A 119 25.34 -11.32 6.12
CA ASP A 119 26.06 -11.58 7.38
C ASP A 119 26.00 -10.38 8.33
N ASN A 120 26.01 -9.17 7.77
CA ASN A 120 26.05 -7.91 8.50
C ASN A 120 24.74 -7.13 8.48
N ILE A 121 23.73 -7.58 7.73
CA ILE A 121 22.44 -6.87 7.56
C ILE A 121 21.29 -7.81 7.91
N VAL A 122 20.41 -7.34 8.79
CA VAL A 122 19.17 -8.03 9.12
C VAL A 122 17.99 -7.30 8.50
N PHE A 123 17.18 -8.01 7.73
CA PHE A 123 15.92 -7.47 7.17
C PHE A 123 14.77 -7.80 8.09
N VAL A 124 14.15 -6.77 8.65
CA VAL A 124 12.97 -6.87 9.50
C VAL A 124 11.76 -6.33 8.74
N MET A 125 10.89 -7.22 8.29
CA MET A 125 9.65 -6.90 7.60
C MET A 125 8.50 -6.92 8.60
N LEU A 126 8.23 -5.77 9.23
CA LEU A 126 7.24 -5.66 10.31
C LEU A 126 5.85 -5.41 9.75
N SER A 127 4.94 -6.39 9.88
CA SER A 127 3.53 -6.19 9.57
C SER A 127 2.81 -5.51 10.73
N VAL A 128 1.94 -4.55 10.39
CA VAL A 128 1.00 -3.91 11.33
C VAL A 128 -0.43 -4.41 11.14
N ASP A 129 -0.61 -5.49 10.37
CA ASP A 129 -1.91 -6.14 10.28
C ASP A 129 -2.32 -6.69 11.64
N ARG A 130 -3.61 -6.59 11.96
CA ARG A 130 -4.14 -7.26 13.15
C ARG A 130 -4.11 -8.77 12.91
N ARG A 131 -3.54 -9.51 13.86
CA ARG A 131 -3.77 -10.95 13.94
C ARG A 131 -5.23 -11.13 14.34
N GLU A 132 -6.01 -11.80 13.51
CA GLU A 132 -7.26 -12.43 13.93
C GLU A 132 -6.82 -13.76 14.55
N ASP A 133 -6.88 -13.82 15.89
CA ASP A 133 -6.58 -15.04 16.67
C ASP A 133 -7.67 -16.10 16.44
#